data_bf8edf4bd2915a4d0a177748580667ff
#
_entry.id   bf8edf4bd2915a4d0a177748580667ff
#
_cell.length_a   1.000
_cell.length_b   1.000
_cell.length_c   1.000
_cell.angle_alpha   90.00
_cell.angle_beta   90.00
_cell.angle_gamma   90.00
#
_symmetry.space_group_name_H-M   'P 1'
#
loop_
_entity.id
_entity.type
_entity.pdbx_description
1 polymer ?
#
loop_
_entity_poly.entity_id
_entity_poly.type
_entity_poly.pdbx_seq_one_letter_code
_entity_poly.pdbx_strand_id
1 'polypeptide(L)'
;MLAAGRGSRLASRTPKPLLVLDGRPLVQWAVAAAAASGLAPVLLVVGRARHAVARAAPAGVDVVRSRHWRRGISHSLHAALDALEPTAAAAVCVGLADQPLVGPDAYRRLAAAHDDGAQLAVATYDGTRGNPVLLDRTLWDDARALRADVGARALMRDHAVVEVDCSGTGDPTDVDTLDDLHSVEGRTP
;
A
#
# COMPACT_ATOMS: atom_id res chain seq x y z
N MET A 1 2.46 -3.16 -2.44
CA MET A 1 1.41 -2.20 -2.87
C MET A 1 0.09 -2.92 -3.10
N LEU A 2 -0.98 -2.57 -2.38
CA LEU A 2 -2.29 -3.20 -2.54
C LEU A 2 -3.15 -2.41 -3.54
N ALA A 3 -3.56 -3.06 -4.64
CA ALA A 3 -4.37 -2.50 -5.73
C ALA A 3 -5.57 -3.38 -6.08
N ALA A 4 -6.02 -4.24 -5.15
CA ALA A 4 -7.03 -5.27 -5.41
C ALA A 4 -8.47 -4.84 -5.03
N GLY A 5 -8.66 -3.63 -4.50
CA GLY A 5 -9.93 -3.12 -3.98
C GLY A 5 -11.07 -3.07 -5.00
N ARG A 6 -12.32 -3.07 -4.49
CA ARG A 6 -13.54 -3.04 -5.33
C ARG A 6 -13.74 -1.68 -6.02
N GLY A 7 -13.29 -0.58 -5.41
CA GLY A 7 -13.55 0.79 -5.90
C GLY A 7 -15.05 1.11 -6.00
N SER A 8 -15.85 0.66 -5.02
CA SER A 8 -17.32 0.69 -5.11
C SER A 8 -17.92 2.09 -4.94
N ARG A 9 -17.18 3.02 -4.33
CA ARG A 9 -17.63 4.41 -4.12
C ARG A 9 -17.41 5.29 -5.34
N LEU A 10 -16.56 4.85 -6.25
CA LEU A 10 -16.26 5.58 -7.48
C LEU A 10 -17.36 5.34 -8.51
N ALA A 11 -18.11 6.36 -8.89
CA ALA A 11 -19.11 6.31 -9.96
C ALA A 11 -18.45 6.26 -11.36
N SER A 12 -17.37 5.44 -11.52
CA SER A 12 -16.60 5.32 -12.75
C SER A 12 -16.59 3.89 -13.27
N ARG A 13 -16.62 3.72 -14.60
CA ARG A 13 -16.37 2.44 -15.28
C ARG A 13 -14.88 2.04 -15.21
N THR A 14 -13.99 3.02 -15.08
CA THR A 14 -12.54 2.80 -14.94
C THR A 14 -12.23 2.25 -13.56
N PRO A 15 -11.48 1.14 -13.45
CA PRO A 15 -11.01 0.64 -12.16
C PRO A 15 -10.18 1.70 -11.43
N LYS A 16 -10.40 1.89 -10.13
CA LYS A 16 -9.76 2.93 -9.29
C LYS A 16 -8.24 3.05 -9.51
N PRO A 17 -7.44 1.95 -9.51
CA PRO A 17 -5.99 2.06 -9.72
C PRO A 17 -5.58 2.60 -11.10
N LEU A 18 -6.51 2.63 -12.07
CA LEU A 18 -6.28 3.10 -13.44
C LEU A 18 -6.82 4.50 -13.70
N LEU A 19 -7.40 5.16 -12.70
CA LEU A 19 -7.74 6.58 -12.83
C LEU A 19 -6.46 7.38 -13.09
N VAL A 20 -6.58 8.38 -13.95
CA VAL A 20 -5.44 9.20 -14.36
C VAL A 20 -5.38 10.44 -13.49
N LEU A 21 -4.25 10.65 -12.85
CA LEU A 21 -3.86 11.84 -12.12
C LEU A 21 -2.61 12.42 -12.79
N ASP A 22 -2.66 13.67 -13.21
CA ASP A 22 -1.53 14.37 -13.87
C ASP A 22 -0.87 13.51 -14.98
N GLY A 23 -1.71 12.94 -15.85
CA GLY A 23 -1.28 12.16 -17.01
C GLY A 23 -0.83 10.72 -16.74
N ARG A 24 -0.84 10.25 -15.48
CA ARG A 24 -0.41 8.90 -15.10
C ARG A 24 -1.48 8.17 -14.26
N PRO A 25 -1.68 6.85 -14.43
CA PRO A 25 -2.55 6.06 -13.55
C PRO A 25 -2.12 6.14 -12.07
N LEU A 26 -3.08 6.16 -11.13
CA LEU A 26 -2.81 6.19 -9.68
C LEU A 26 -1.82 5.10 -9.26
N VAL A 27 -1.98 3.88 -9.77
CA VAL A 27 -1.10 2.75 -9.46
C VAL A 27 0.36 3.03 -9.86
N GLN A 28 0.60 3.80 -10.91
CA GLN A 28 1.97 4.14 -11.31
C GLN A 28 2.64 5.12 -10.36
N TRP A 29 1.89 6.10 -9.84
CA TRP A 29 2.40 7.02 -8.82
C TRP A 29 2.78 6.26 -7.55
N ALA A 30 1.84 5.49 -6.99
CA ALA A 30 2.05 4.76 -5.76
C ALA A 30 3.18 3.72 -5.86
N VAL A 31 3.26 2.99 -6.97
CA VAL A 31 4.31 1.99 -7.18
C VAL A 31 5.67 2.65 -7.44
N ALA A 32 5.71 3.78 -8.17
CA ALA A 32 6.94 4.53 -8.38
C ALA A 32 7.54 5.04 -7.07
N ALA A 33 6.71 5.53 -6.14
CA ALA A 33 7.16 5.93 -4.81
C ALA A 33 7.74 4.76 -4.02
N ALA A 34 7.06 3.60 -4.02
CA ALA A 34 7.57 2.39 -3.38
C ALA A 34 8.91 1.93 -4.00
N ALA A 35 9.04 1.95 -5.32
CA ALA A 35 10.28 1.59 -6.01
C ALA A 35 11.42 2.58 -5.72
N ALA A 36 11.12 3.88 -5.70
CA ALA A 36 12.09 4.93 -5.39
C ALA A 36 12.56 4.92 -3.93
N SER A 37 11.86 4.20 -3.03
CA SER A 37 12.31 4.00 -1.65
C SER A 37 13.59 3.18 -1.55
N GLY A 38 13.88 2.34 -2.54
CA GLY A 38 15.01 1.39 -2.51
C GLY A 38 14.68 0.07 -1.82
N LEU A 39 13.48 -0.08 -1.25
CA LEU A 39 13.04 -1.35 -0.66
C LEU A 39 12.69 -2.36 -1.75
N ALA A 40 13.12 -3.62 -1.58
CA ALA A 40 12.94 -4.68 -2.57
C ALA A 40 12.60 -6.03 -1.90
N PRO A 41 11.82 -6.89 -2.58
CA PRO A 41 11.14 -6.66 -3.85
C PRO A 41 9.92 -5.74 -3.73
N VAL A 42 9.52 -5.08 -4.83
CA VAL A 42 8.27 -4.33 -4.90
C VAL A 42 7.18 -5.20 -5.49
N LEU A 43 6.17 -5.51 -4.68
CA LEU A 43 5.01 -6.31 -5.10
C LEU A 43 3.79 -5.43 -5.37
N LEU A 44 3.12 -5.66 -6.50
CA LEU A 44 1.81 -5.09 -6.81
C LEU A 44 0.72 -6.17 -6.71
N VAL A 45 -0.09 -6.10 -5.66
CA VAL A 45 -1.18 -7.06 -5.47
C VAL A 45 -2.42 -6.60 -6.23
N VAL A 46 -2.84 -7.41 -7.20
CA VAL A 46 -3.97 -7.09 -8.08
C VAL A 46 -5.17 -8.02 -7.85
N GLY A 47 -6.38 -7.49 -8.04
CA GLY A 47 -7.63 -8.24 -7.90
C GLY A 47 -8.58 -7.96 -9.05
N ARG A 48 -9.49 -6.97 -8.87
CA ARG A 48 -10.37 -6.50 -9.93
C ARG A 48 -9.53 -5.93 -11.08
N ALA A 49 -9.93 -6.21 -12.31
CA ALA A 49 -9.26 -5.72 -13.52
C ALA A 49 -7.74 -6.05 -13.59
N ARG A 50 -7.34 -7.18 -12.98
CA ARG A 50 -5.93 -7.60 -12.82
C ARG A 50 -5.08 -7.42 -14.07
N HIS A 51 -5.57 -7.77 -15.26
CA HIS A 51 -4.79 -7.67 -16.49
C HIS A 51 -4.51 -6.22 -16.90
N ALA A 52 -5.47 -5.33 -16.72
CA ALA A 52 -5.30 -3.92 -17.05
C ALA A 52 -4.38 -3.23 -16.03
N VAL A 53 -4.56 -3.51 -14.72
CA VAL A 53 -3.70 -2.96 -13.66
C VAL A 53 -2.27 -3.50 -13.78
N ALA A 54 -2.09 -4.79 -14.07
CA ALA A 54 -0.77 -5.39 -14.29
C ALA A 54 -0.03 -4.75 -15.49
N ARG A 55 -0.75 -4.46 -16.58
CA ARG A 55 -0.14 -3.78 -17.75
C ARG A 55 0.23 -2.32 -17.47
N ALA A 56 -0.44 -1.69 -16.53
CA ALA A 56 -0.10 -0.33 -16.11
C ALA A 56 1.06 -0.29 -15.09
N ALA A 57 1.46 -1.43 -14.54
CA ALA A 57 2.59 -1.48 -13.59
C ALA A 57 3.90 -1.08 -14.28
N PRO A 58 4.76 -0.30 -13.60
CA PRO A 58 6.12 -0.04 -14.08
C PRO A 58 6.95 -1.33 -14.21
N ALA A 59 8.01 -1.28 -15.00
CA ALA A 59 8.98 -2.38 -15.09
C ALA A 59 9.66 -2.63 -13.73
N GLY A 60 10.06 -3.87 -13.46
CA GLY A 60 10.76 -4.27 -12.22
C GLY A 60 9.83 -4.47 -11.02
N VAL A 61 8.52 -4.54 -11.23
CA VAL A 61 7.52 -4.79 -10.18
C VAL A 61 6.92 -6.17 -10.35
N ASP A 62 6.92 -6.96 -9.28
CA ASP A 62 6.33 -8.29 -9.26
C ASP A 62 4.82 -8.20 -9.06
N VAL A 63 4.06 -8.73 -10.03
CA VAL A 63 2.59 -8.70 -9.97
C VAL A 63 2.05 -9.95 -9.30
N VAL A 64 1.37 -9.77 -8.16
CA VAL A 64 0.78 -10.82 -7.36
C VAL A 64 -0.74 -10.80 -7.48
N ARG A 65 -1.36 -11.94 -7.81
CA ARG A 65 -2.82 -12.05 -7.91
C ARG A 65 -3.44 -12.42 -6.57
N SER A 66 -4.26 -11.55 -5.98
CA SER A 66 -5.19 -11.91 -4.90
C SER A 66 -6.41 -12.65 -5.48
N ARG A 67 -6.47 -13.98 -5.33
CA ARG A 67 -7.59 -14.79 -5.86
C ARG A 67 -8.90 -14.53 -5.12
N HIS A 68 -8.80 -14.16 -3.85
CA HIS A 68 -9.93 -13.93 -2.95
C HIS A 68 -10.19 -12.46 -2.62
N TRP A 69 -9.73 -11.53 -3.46
CA TRP A 69 -9.86 -10.08 -3.25
C TRP A 69 -11.28 -9.61 -2.91
N ARG A 70 -12.33 -10.33 -3.38
CA ARG A 70 -13.73 -10.02 -3.07
C ARG A 70 -14.10 -10.23 -1.60
N ARG A 71 -13.29 -10.99 -0.87
CA ARG A 71 -13.50 -11.27 0.56
C ARG A 71 -12.91 -10.21 1.48
N GLY A 72 -12.28 -9.15 0.92
CA GLY A 72 -11.74 -8.02 1.66
C GLY A 72 -10.24 -7.86 1.55
N ILE A 73 -9.74 -6.75 2.12
CA ILE A 73 -8.33 -6.33 2.02
C ILE A 73 -7.37 -7.34 2.65
N SER A 74 -7.79 -8.06 3.72
CA SER A 74 -6.97 -9.10 4.36
C SER A 74 -6.46 -10.13 3.36
N HIS A 75 -7.30 -10.55 2.41
CA HIS A 75 -6.92 -11.54 1.39
C HIS A 75 -5.90 -10.99 0.38
N SER A 76 -5.82 -9.68 0.21
CA SER A 76 -4.79 -9.04 -0.60
C SER A 76 -3.46 -8.95 0.17
N LEU A 77 -3.53 -8.69 1.47
CA LEU A 77 -2.37 -8.76 2.36
C LEU A 77 -1.82 -10.20 2.40
N HIS A 78 -2.66 -11.22 2.59
CA HIS A 78 -2.24 -12.63 2.59
C HIS A 78 -1.51 -12.99 1.28
N ALA A 79 -2.04 -12.57 0.12
CA ALA A 79 -1.40 -12.85 -1.16
C ALA A 79 0.00 -12.19 -1.27
N ALA A 80 0.21 -11.02 -0.67
CA ALA A 80 1.53 -10.39 -0.58
C ALA A 80 2.48 -11.18 0.32
N LEU A 81 2.01 -11.57 1.51
CA LEU A 81 2.81 -12.35 2.48
C LEU A 81 3.21 -13.71 1.92
N ASP A 82 2.27 -14.41 1.24
CA ASP A 82 2.54 -15.70 0.59
C ASP A 82 3.60 -15.58 -0.52
N ALA A 83 3.59 -14.47 -1.27
CA ALA A 83 4.60 -14.21 -2.29
C ALA A 83 5.98 -13.87 -1.70
N LEU A 84 6.02 -13.27 -0.51
CA LEU A 84 7.26 -12.93 0.20
C LEU A 84 7.80 -14.10 1.05
N GLU A 85 6.98 -15.10 1.37
CA GLU A 85 7.37 -16.22 2.24
C GLU A 85 8.66 -16.92 1.81
N PRO A 86 8.88 -17.23 0.50
CA PRO A 86 10.11 -17.88 0.05
C PRO A 86 11.32 -16.95 -0.03
N THR A 87 11.17 -15.67 0.30
CA THR A 87 12.24 -14.66 0.24
C THR A 87 12.92 -14.47 1.60
N ALA A 88 14.07 -13.77 1.60
CA ALA A 88 14.75 -13.35 2.82
C ALA A 88 14.21 -12.04 3.41
N ALA A 89 13.04 -11.56 2.99
CA ALA A 89 12.45 -10.34 3.51
C ALA A 89 12.18 -10.44 5.01
N ALA A 90 12.80 -9.57 5.80
CA ALA A 90 12.62 -9.51 7.25
C ALA A 90 11.34 -8.77 7.65
N ALA A 91 10.85 -7.87 6.79
CA ALA A 91 9.64 -7.10 7.00
C ALA A 91 8.96 -6.75 5.68
N VAL A 92 7.74 -6.22 5.75
CA VAL A 92 7.00 -5.69 4.60
C VAL A 92 6.39 -4.34 4.90
N CYS A 93 6.62 -3.35 4.03
CA CYS A 93 5.88 -2.09 4.04
C CYS A 93 4.63 -2.23 3.16
N VAL A 94 3.47 -2.01 3.73
CA VAL A 94 2.17 -2.12 3.07
C VAL A 94 1.66 -0.72 2.72
N GLY A 95 1.63 -0.39 1.44
CA GLY A 95 1.03 0.83 0.90
C GLY A 95 -0.21 0.54 0.05
N LEU A 96 -0.99 1.57 -0.25
CA LEU A 96 -2.24 1.49 -1.01
C LEU A 96 -2.11 2.23 -2.35
N ALA A 97 -2.62 1.63 -3.42
CA ALA A 97 -2.54 2.20 -4.78
C ALA A 97 -3.49 3.38 -5.01
N ASP A 98 -4.35 3.69 -4.07
CA ASP A 98 -5.26 4.84 -4.05
C ASP A 98 -4.74 6.03 -3.25
N GLN A 99 -3.49 5.95 -2.77
CA GLN A 99 -2.74 7.04 -2.13
C GLN A 99 -1.54 7.44 -3.00
N PRO A 100 -1.79 8.11 -4.15
CA PRO A 100 -0.75 8.38 -5.15
C PRO A 100 0.31 9.37 -4.70
N LEU A 101 0.02 10.18 -3.68
CA LEU A 101 0.91 11.25 -3.21
C LEU A 101 1.78 10.84 -2.02
N VAL A 102 1.71 9.59 -1.54
CA VAL A 102 2.65 9.08 -0.53
C VAL A 102 4.04 8.94 -1.16
N GLY A 103 4.99 9.67 -0.65
CA GLY A 103 6.35 9.72 -1.20
C GLY A 103 7.24 8.56 -0.74
N PRO A 104 8.40 8.38 -1.39
CA PRO A 104 9.34 7.30 -1.09
C PRO A 104 9.94 7.39 0.31
N ASP A 105 10.09 8.59 0.86
CA ASP A 105 10.68 8.80 2.18
C ASP A 105 9.81 8.25 3.31
N ALA A 106 8.49 8.19 3.15
CA ALA A 106 7.63 7.53 4.11
C ALA A 106 8.01 6.05 4.28
N TYR A 107 8.26 5.34 3.18
CA TYR A 107 8.71 3.94 3.21
C TYR A 107 10.10 3.80 3.85
N ARG A 108 11.06 4.72 3.52
CA ARG A 108 12.41 4.72 4.08
C ARG A 108 12.39 4.93 5.59
N ARG A 109 11.56 5.88 6.08
CA ARG A 109 11.44 6.16 7.53
C ARG A 109 10.89 4.95 8.29
N LEU A 110 9.90 4.23 7.74
CA LEU A 110 9.40 3.02 8.36
C LEU A 110 10.46 1.91 8.36
N ALA A 111 11.23 1.75 7.28
CA ALA A 111 12.31 0.78 7.22
C ALA A 111 13.39 1.09 8.27
N ALA A 112 13.77 2.36 8.43
CA ALA A 112 14.70 2.77 9.47
C ALA A 112 14.18 2.46 10.88
N ALA A 113 12.88 2.69 11.15
CA ALA A 113 12.28 2.31 12.41
C ALA A 113 12.34 0.79 12.66
N HIS A 114 12.21 -0.03 11.60
CA HIS A 114 12.40 -1.48 11.70
C HIS A 114 13.85 -1.85 12.02
N ASP A 115 14.82 -1.19 11.38
CA ASP A 115 16.26 -1.38 11.68
C ASP A 115 16.58 -1.03 13.14
N ASP A 116 15.82 -0.07 13.73
CA ASP A 116 15.87 0.31 15.15
C ASP A 116 15.06 -0.64 16.05
N GLY A 117 14.49 -1.72 15.53
CA GLY A 117 13.81 -2.79 16.28
C GLY A 117 12.28 -2.71 16.32
N ALA A 118 11.63 -1.81 15.57
CA ALA A 118 10.17 -1.79 15.49
C ALA A 118 9.63 -3.02 14.75
N GLN A 119 8.78 -3.82 15.39
CA GLN A 119 8.11 -4.94 14.75
C GLN A 119 6.84 -4.50 13.98
N LEU A 120 6.16 -3.47 14.48
CA LEU A 120 5.01 -2.85 13.84
C LEU A 120 5.22 -1.34 13.84
N ALA A 121 5.26 -0.74 12.64
CA ALA A 121 5.37 0.71 12.50
C ALA A 121 4.26 1.26 11.60
N VAL A 122 3.82 2.48 11.89
CA VAL A 122 2.80 3.19 11.12
C VAL A 122 3.25 4.60 10.82
N ALA A 123 3.10 5.01 9.56
CA ALA A 123 3.32 6.39 9.18
C ALA A 123 2.28 7.31 9.84
N THR A 124 2.72 8.45 10.36
CA THR A 124 1.84 9.52 10.79
C THR A 124 2.10 10.78 9.97
N TYR A 125 1.05 11.52 9.70
CA TYR A 125 1.08 12.79 8.98
C TYR A 125 0.32 13.80 9.83
N ASP A 126 1.02 14.81 10.33
CA ASP A 126 0.48 15.80 11.27
C ASP A 126 -0.23 15.14 12.46
N GLY A 127 0.39 14.09 13.01
CA GLY A 127 -0.13 13.33 14.15
C GLY A 127 -1.26 12.35 13.82
N THR A 128 -1.70 12.26 12.56
CA THR A 128 -2.75 11.29 12.13
C THR A 128 -2.12 10.07 11.50
N ARG A 129 -2.52 8.87 11.98
CA ARG A 129 -2.03 7.60 11.42
C ARG A 129 -2.48 7.39 9.97
N GLY A 130 -1.52 7.11 9.10
CA GLY A 130 -1.71 6.87 7.66
C GLY A 130 -1.12 5.54 7.17
N ASN A 131 -0.85 5.45 5.90
CA ASN A 131 0.00 4.43 5.29
C ASN A 131 1.30 5.10 4.81
N PRO A 132 2.36 4.30 4.64
CA PRO A 132 2.44 2.85 4.76
C PRO A 132 2.39 2.33 6.22
N VAL A 133 2.16 1.02 6.35
CA VAL A 133 2.33 0.27 7.60
C VAL A 133 3.43 -0.76 7.38
N LEU A 134 4.37 -0.86 8.30
CA LEU A 134 5.42 -1.89 8.29
C LEU A 134 5.05 -3.02 9.24
N LEU A 135 5.21 -4.25 8.77
CA LEU A 135 5.06 -5.49 9.54
C LEU A 135 6.36 -6.27 9.49
N ASP A 136 6.99 -6.49 10.64
CA ASP A 136 8.07 -7.46 10.79
C ASP A 136 7.57 -8.88 10.45
N ARG A 137 8.46 -9.74 10.01
CA ARG A 137 8.15 -11.12 9.63
C ARG A 137 7.50 -11.91 10.75
N THR A 138 7.85 -11.66 12.00
CA THR A 138 7.27 -12.32 13.18
C THR A 138 5.77 -12.07 13.33
N LEU A 139 5.24 -11.00 12.74
CA LEU A 139 3.80 -10.66 12.78
C LEU A 139 3.01 -11.21 11.58
N TRP A 140 3.64 -11.92 10.65
CA TRP A 140 2.94 -12.36 9.44
C TRP A 140 1.87 -13.41 9.70
N ASP A 141 2.04 -14.27 10.70
CA ASP A 141 1.02 -15.26 11.07
C ASP A 141 -0.22 -14.58 11.66
N ASP A 142 -0.03 -13.56 12.50
CA ASP A 142 -1.12 -12.74 13.02
C ASP A 142 -1.81 -11.96 11.89
N ALA A 143 -1.04 -11.42 10.94
CA ALA A 143 -1.58 -10.78 9.75
C ALA A 143 -2.38 -11.77 8.87
N ARG A 144 -1.99 -13.06 8.80
CA ARG A 144 -2.76 -14.11 8.13
C ARG A 144 -4.02 -14.51 8.90
N ALA A 145 -4.09 -14.24 10.19
CA ALA A 145 -5.31 -14.44 10.98
C ALA A 145 -6.39 -13.41 10.70
N LEU A 146 -6.07 -12.24 10.12
CA LEU A 146 -7.03 -11.20 9.75
C LEU A 146 -8.05 -11.71 8.72
N ARG A 147 -9.28 -11.17 8.77
CA ARG A 147 -10.39 -11.57 7.89
C ARG A 147 -11.14 -10.36 7.33
N ALA A 148 -11.82 -10.56 6.21
CA ALA A 148 -12.70 -9.58 5.56
C ALA A 148 -11.98 -8.24 5.25
N ASP A 149 -12.64 -7.12 5.44
CA ASP A 149 -12.10 -5.77 5.17
C ASP A 149 -11.24 -5.24 6.34
N VAL A 150 -10.49 -6.14 6.98
CA VAL A 150 -9.56 -5.82 8.06
C VAL A 150 -8.14 -5.87 7.52
N GLY A 151 -7.46 -4.74 7.53
CA GLY A 151 -6.08 -4.57 7.03
C GLY A 151 -5.04 -4.61 8.14
N ALA A 152 -3.77 -4.40 7.78
CA ALA A 152 -2.61 -4.45 8.66
C ALA A 152 -2.73 -3.59 9.93
N ARG A 153 -3.44 -2.46 9.86
CA ARG A 153 -3.68 -1.58 11.01
C ARG A 153 -4.40 -2.26 12.18
N ALA A 154 -5.15 -3.33 11.93
CA ALA A 154 -5.84 -4.03 13.02
C ALA A 154 -4.89 -4.66 14.03
N LEU A 155 -3.67 -5.01 13.63
CA LEU A 155 -2.63 -5.56 14.51
C LEU A 155 -2.21 -4.56 15.61
N MET A 156 -2.43 -3.26 15.39
CA MET A 156 -2.13 -2.21 16.36
C MET A 156 -2.95 -2.28 17.65
N ARG A 157 -3.97 -3.15 17.72
CA ARG A 157 -4.74 -3.38 18.95
C ARG A 157 -4.03 -4.33 19.90
N ASP A 158 -3.28 -5.28 19.34
CA ASP A 158 -2.75 -6.42 20.06
C ASP A 158 -1.21 -6.38 20.17
N HIS A 159 -0.57 -5.48 19.40
CA HIS A 159 0.89 -5.34 19.32
C HIS A 159 1.33 -3.91 19.63
N ALA A 160 2.53 -3.76 20.20
CA ALA A 160 3.18 -2.47 20.34
C ALA A 160 3.43 -1.85 18.95
N VAL A 161 3.05 -0.60 18.76
CA VAL A 161 3.20 0.12 17.50
C VAL A 161 4.14 1.31 17.67
N VAL A 162 5.07 1.46 16.75
CA VAL A 162 5.91 2.65 16.62
C VAL A 162 5.25 3.60 15.61
N GLU A 163 4.90 4.80 16.07
CA GLU A 163 4.43 5.88 15.20
C GLU A 163 5.62 6.60 14.61
N VAL A 164 5.69 6.64 13.28
CA VAL A 164 6.81 7.25 12.54
C VAL A 164 6.30 8.52 11.87
N ASP A 165 6.83 9.67 12.27
CA ASP A 165 6.48 10.93 11.64
C ASP A 165 6.94 10.97 10.18
N CYS A 166 5.98 10.99 9.29
CA CYS A 166 6.14 11.10 7.83
C CYS A 166 5.61 12.44 7.30
N SER A 167 5.36 13.42 8.17
CA SER A 167 5.00 14.78 7.72
C SER A 167 6.06 15.33 6.76
N GLY A 168 5.60 15.94 5.67
CA GLY A 168 6.46 16.47 4.61
C GLY A 168 7.03 15.43 3.64
N THR A 169 6.70 14.13 3.78
CA THR A 169 7.13 13.09 2.82
C THR A 169 6.09 12.78 1.74
N GLY A 170 5.00 13.53 1.71
CA GLY A 170 3.88 13.36 0.79
C GLY A 170 2.54 13.55 1.50
N ASP A 171 1.47 13.15 0.84
CA ASP A 171 0.10 13.28 1.32
C ASP A 171 -0.61 11.91 1.34
N PRO A 172 -1.14 11.45 2.49
CA PRO A 172 -1.80 10.17 2.63
C PRO A 172 -3.27 10.17 2.18
N THR A 173 -3.73 11.20 1.48
CA THR A 173 -5.12 11.31 1.01
C THR A 173 -5.49 10.14 0.11
N ASP A 174 -6.60 9.46 0.45
CA ASP A 174 -7.21 8.44 -0.38
C ASP A 174 -7.99 9.09 -1.53
N VAL A 175 -7.79 8.63 -2.74
CA VAL A 175 -8.62 9.00 -3.90
C VAL A 175 -9.80 8.05 -4.00
N ASP A 176 -10.88 8.28 -3.26
CA ASP A 176 -12.08 7.43 -3.21
C ASP A 176 -13.18 7.86 -4.18
N THR A 177 -13.21 9.15 -4.53
CA THR A 177 -14.19 9.79 -5.42
C THR A 177 -13.50 10.57 -6.54
N LEU A 178 -14.28 11.07 -7.51
CA LEU A 178 -13.76 11.99 -8.54
C LEU A 178 -13.40 13.35 -7.93
N ASP A 179 -14.12 13.78 -6.89
CA ASP A 179 -13.80 15.02 -6.17
C ASP A 179 -12.45 14.90 -5.45
N ASP A 180 -12.15 13.74 -4.83
CA ASP A 180 -10.84 13.49 -4.25
C ASP A 180 -9.75 13.55 -5.33
N LEU A 181 -10.00 12.94 -6.51
CA LEU A 181 -9.06 12.99 -7.64
C LEU A 181 -8.74 14.43 -8.04
N HIS A 182 -9.77 15.26 -8.23
CA HIS A 182 -9.58 16.67 -8.57
C HIS A 182 -8.86 17.45 -7.46
N SER A 183 -9.11 17.11 -6.18
CA SER A 183 -8.47 17.79 -5.04
C SER A 183 -6.96 17.58 -4.96
N VAL A 184 -6.44 16.52 -5.59
CA VAL A 184 -5.01 16.16 -5.60
C VAL A 184 -4.32 16.46 -6.92
N GLU A 185 -5.02 16.94 -7.95
CA GLU A 185 -4.45 17.36 -9.24
C GLU A 185 -3.40 18.47 -9.05
N GLY A 186 -2.30 18.38 -9.80
CA GLY A 186 -1.18 19.33 -9.73
C GLY A 186 -0.34 19.22 -8.46
N ARG A 187 -0.58 18.23 -7.60
CA ARG A 187 0.16 17.99 -6.34
C ARG A 187 1.13 16.81 -6.42
N THR A 188 1.21 16.16 -7.57
CA THR A 188 2.16 15.06 -7.80
C THR A 188 3.60 15.59 -7.83
N PRO A 189 4.58 14.80 -7.32
CA PRO A 189 5.98 15.21 -7.30
C PRO A 189 6.61 15.30 -8.68
#